data_781d34adaecf2ed3342e01b0ddf2d5b5
#
_entry.id   781d34adaecf2ed3342e01b0ddf2d5b5
#
_cell.length_a   1.000
_cell.length_b   1.000
_cell.length_c   1.000
_cell.angle_alpha   90.00
_cell.angle_beta   90.00
_cell.angle_gamma   90.00
#
_symmetry.space_group_name_H-M   'P 1'
#
loop_
_entity.id
_entity.type
_entity.pdbx_description
1 polymer ?
#
loop_
_entity_poly.entity_id
_entity_poly.type
_entity_poly.pdbx_seq_one_letter_code
_entity_poly.pdbx_strand_id
1 'polypeptide(L)'
;MVFGGDAHAQTRREDPTQTLRLAYVRTGDARVDRMSHAGLQALSQVLTERTSVEPGEPVAIDLARDNLAAYPFLYWPAPSAPQRLPDAALANIDRHLAIGGLLLVDTRDASGGGRGRPAQLMLAGVDVPPLQQVTTEHVVARAFYLMRSFPGRTQSTTLWAEDAAAAQSRDGVAAIFIGDGDWASAWAGELN
;
A
#
# COMPACT_ATOMS: atom_id res chain seq x y z
N MET A 1 29.34 35.40 39.59
CA MET A 1 28.32 35.77 38.59
C MET A 1 28.27 34.64 37.59
N VAL A 2 27.31 33.71 37.76
CA VAL A 2 27.21 32.50 36.98
C VAL A 2 25.96 32.66 36.08
N PHE A 3 26.17 32.74 34.77
CA PHE A 3 25.10 32.74 33.79
C PHE A 3 24.73 31.27 33.48
N GLY A 4 23.62 30.83 34.01
CA GLY A 4 22.96 29.60 33.60
C GLY A 4 22.24 29.85 32.26
N GLY A 5 22.70 29.20 31.21
CA GLY A 5 22.02 29.17 29.94
C GLY A 5 21.03 27.98 29.91
N ASP A 6 19.75 28.24 30.10
CA ASP A 6 18.71 27.27 29.85
C ASP A 6 18.62 26.97 28.34
N ALA A 7 19.19 25.86 27.94
CA ALA A 7 18.99 25.30 26.61
C ALA A 7 17.54 24.74 26.54
N HIS A 8 16.61 25.55 26.07
CA HIS A 8 15.30 25.08 25.65
C HIS A 8 15.49 24.15 24.46
N ALA A 9 15.45 22.85 24.71
CA ALA A 9 15.22 21.83 23.67
C ALA A 9 13.85 22.12 23.07
N GLN A 10 13.82 22.86 21.95
CA GLN A 10 12.64 22.96 21.11
C GLN A 10 12.36 21.56 20.56
N THR A 11 11.41 20.87 21.16
CA THR A 11 10.77 19.70 20.54
C THR A 11 10.21 20.19 19.21
N ARG A 12 10.92 19.85 18.12
CA ARG A 12 10.44 20.09 16.75
C ARG A 12 9.10 19.35 16.65
N ARG A 13 7.99 20.06 16.66
CA ARG A 13 6.71 19.51 16.28
C ARG A 13 6.87 19.04 14.84
N GLU A 14 6.98 17.75 14.64
CA GLU A 14 6.95 17.16 13.31
C GLU A 14 5.64 17.57 12.65
N ASP A 15 5.75 18.26 11.53
CA ASP A 15 4.60 18.56 10.70
C ASP A 15 4.08 17.21 10.15
N PRO A 16 2.85 16.80 10.47
CA PRO A 16 2.31 15.50 10.03
C PRO A 16 2.32 15.33 8.51
N THR A 17 2.44 16.42 7.76
CA THR A 17 2.49 16.42 6.29
C THR A 17 3.89 16.17 5.72
N GLN A 18 4.94 16.22 6.55
CA GLN A 18 6.34 16.01 6.13
C GLN A 18 6.85 14.60 6.40
N THR A 19 6.17 13.81 7.23
CA THR A 19 6.57 12.43 7.53
C THR A 19 5.85 11.48 6.62
N LEU A 20 6.60 10.67 5.84
CA LEU A 20 6.01 9.57 5.07
C LEU A 20 5.23 8.65 6.01
N ARG A 21 3.99 8.33 5.68
CA ARG A 21 3.19 7.34 6.40
C ARG A 21 2.63 6.32 5.42
N LEU A 22 2.78 5.06 5.75
CA LEU A 22 2.09 3.99 5.05
C LEU A 22 0.65 3.95 5.54
N ALA A 23 -0.29 3.76 4.63
CA ALA A 23 -1.70 3.71 5.00
C ALA A 23 -2.35 2.41 4.52
N TYR A 24 -3.33 1.94 5.28
CA TYR A 24 -4.17 0.82 4.88
C TYR A 24 -5.64 1.18 4.94
N VAL A 25 -6.40 0.62 4.01
CA VAL A 25 -7.84 0.81 3.94
C VAL A 25 -8.50 0.00 5.05
N ARG A 26 -9.28 0.68 5.88
CA ARG A 26 -10.08 0.04 6.94
C ARG A 26 -11.16 -0.82 6.32
N THR A 27 -11.16 -2.11 6.67
CA THR A 27 -12.11 -3.09 6.13
C THR A 27 -13.36 -3.25 7.00
N GLY A 28 -13.30 -2.83 8.26
CA GLY A 28 -14.32 -3.13 9.28
C GLY A 28 -14.19 -4.53 9.88
N ASP A 29 -13.28 -5.37 9.36
CA ASP A 29 -12.90 -6.64 9.97
C ASP A 29 -11.69 -6.40 10.87
N ALA A 30 -11.92 -6.45 12.17
CA ALA A 30 -10.89 -6.13 13.17
C ALA A 30 -9.64 -7.03 13.07
N ARG A 31 -9.76 -8.26 12.54
CA ARG A 31 -8.61 -9.14 12.35
C ARG A 31 -7.77 -8.69 11.15
N VAL A 32 -8.43 -8.37 10.04
CA VAL A 32 -7.77 -7.86 8.83
C VAL A 32 -7.09 -6.53 9.13
N ASP A 33 -7.81 -5.62 9.81
CA ASP A 33 -7.30 -4.29 10.12
C ASP A 33 -6.09 -4.35 11.06
N ARG A 34 -6.11 -5.19 12.10
CA ARG A 34 -4.94 -5.41 12.97
C ARG A 34 -3.75 -6.00 12.22
N MET A 35 -3.99 -6.97 11.35
CA MET A 35 -2.92 -7.58 10.55
C MET A 35 -2.32 -6.57 9.56
N SER A 36 -3.15 -5.75 8.93
CA SER A 36 -2.69 -4.67 8.03
C SER A 36 -1.81 -3.66 8.77
N HIS A 37 -2.23 -3.26 9.97
CA HIS A 37 -1.42 -2.37 10.80
C HIS A 37 -0.06 -3.00 11.14
N ALA A 38 -0.05 -4.23 11.67
CA ALA A 38 1.18 -4.93 12.05
C ALA A 38 2.12 -5.15 10.84
N GLY A 39 1.57 -5.55 9.69
CA GLY A 39 2.35 -5.73 8.46
C GLY A 39 2.98 -4.44 7.95
N LEU A 40 2.23 -3.34 7.94
CA LEU A 40 2.77 -2.04 7.52
C LEU A 40 3.76 -1.47 8.55
N GLN A 41 3.58 -1.75 9.83
CA GLN A 41 4.56 -1.38 10.85
C GLN A 41 5.89 -2.12 10.63
N ALA A 42 5.83 -3.41 10.35
CA ALA A 42 6.99 -4.21 9.98
C ALA A 42 7.66 -3.69 8.69
N LEU A 43 6.88 -3.36 7.67
CA LEU A 43 7.39 -2.77 6.43
C LEU A 43 8.06 -1.41 6.69
N SER A 44 7.50 -0.57 7.58
CA SER A 44 8.10 0.70 8.00
C SER A 44 9.48 0.50 8.64
N GLN A 45 9.64 -0.52 9.48
CA GLN A 45 10.94 -0.87 10.07
C GLN A 45 11.96 -1.26 9.01
N VAL A 46 11.57 -2.12 8.05
CA VAL A 46 12.44 -2.50 6.93
C VAL A 46 12.86 -1.29 6.09
N LEU A 47 11.94 -0.36 5.84
CA LEU A 47 12.27 0.90 5.13
C LEU A 47 13.30 1.73 5.90
N THR A 48 13.13 1.88 7.20
CA THR A 48 14.08 2.60 8.07
C THR A 48 15.46 1.93 8.09
N GLU A 49 15.51 0.60 8.13
CA GLU A 49 16.78 -0.14 8.17
C GLU A 49 17.53 -0.14 6.82
N ARG A 50 16.81 -0.13 5.71
CA ARG A 50 17.39 -0.32 4.36
C ARG A 50 17.45 0.94 3.52
N THR A 51 16.87 2.03 3.97
CA THR A 51 16.83 3.31 3.24
C THR A 51 17.05 4.48 4.18
N SER A 52 17.10 5.69 3.64
CA SER A 52 17.12 6.93 4.43
C SER A 52 15.72 7.42 4.82
N VAL A 53 14.69 6.62 4.57
CA VAL A 53 13.30 6.99 4.85
C VAL A 53 12.91 6.47 6.23
N GLU A 54 12.40 7.35 7.07
CA GLU A 54 11.85 7.02 8.39
C GLU A 54 10.33 7.21 8.38
N PRO A 55 9.55 6.17 8.02
CA PRO A 55 8.09 6.28 8.02
C PRO A 55 7.55 6.46 9.45
N GLY A 56 6.51 7.28 9.57
CA GLY A 56 5.75 7.35 10.81
C GLY A 56 4.83 6.13 10.97
N GLU A 57 4.09 6.11 12.09
CA GLU A 57 3.13 5.06 12.41
C GLU A 57 2.11 4.84 11.26
N PRO A 58 1.80 3.59 10.88
CA PRO A 58 0.81 3.29 9.87
C PRO A 58 -0.59 3.82 10.22
N VAL A 59 -1.33 4.25 9.21
CA VAL A 59 -2.64 4.89 9.39
C VAL A 59 -3.75 4.07 8.75
N ALA A 60 -4.83 3.84 9.51
CA ALA A 60 -6.07 3.28 8.98
C ALA A 60 -6.90 4.38 8.33
N ILE A 61 -7.29 4.22 7.06
CA ILE A 61 -8.04 5.21 6.29
C ILE A 61 -9.39 4.69 5.82
N ASP A 62 -10.33 5.62 5.64
CA ASP A 62 -11.61 5.42 4.99
C ASP A 62 -11.54 6.03 3.58
N LEU A 63 -11.72 5.20 2.55
CA LEU A 63 -11.61 5.63 1.15
C LEU A 63 -12.58 6.75 0.77
N ALA A 64 -13.75 6.85 1.44
CA ALA A 64 -14.77 7.83 1.11
C ALA A 64 -14.59 9.16 1.87
N ARG A 65 -13.89 9.16 3.01
CA ARG A 65 -13.89 10.28 3.95
C ARG A 65 -12.52 10.93 4.12
N ASP A 66 -11.45 10.15 4.01
CA ASP A 66 -10.11 10.65 4.29
C ASP A 66 -9.45 11.26 3.06
N ASN A 67 -8.50 12.16 3.27
CA ASN A 67 -7.71 12.75 2.20
C ASN A 67 -6.58 11.78 1.80
N LEU A 68 -6.77 11.03 0.72
CA LEU A 68 -5.81 10.03 0.24
C LEU A 68 -4.51 10.66 -0.29
N ALA A 69 -4.51 11.94 -0.67
CA ALA A 69 -3.33 12.64 -1.17
C ALA A 69 -2.20 12.77 -0.12
N ALA A 70 -2.53 12.59 1.16
CA ALA A 70 -1.53 12.59 2.24
C ALA A 70 -0.69 11.31 2.30
N TYR A 71 -1.08 10.26 1.59
CA TYR A 71 -0.48 8.93 1.67
C TYR A 71 -0.03 8.46 0.29
N PRO A 72 1.26 8.48 -0.03
CA PRO A 72 1.74 8.06 -1.36
C PRO A 72 1.55 6.57 -1.64
N PHE A 73 1.44 5.74 -0.59
CA PHE A 73 1.20 4.31 -0.68
C PHE A 73 -0.04 3.92 0.12
N LEU A 74 -0.98 3.25 -0.54
CA LEU A 74 -2.18 2.68 0.07
C LEU A 74 -2.20 1.16 -0.08
N TYR A 75 -2.28 0.46 1.03
CA TYR A 75 -2.54 -0.97 1.08
C TYR A 75 -4.04 -1.22 1.25
N TRP A 76 -4.65 -1.93 0.33
CA TRP A 76 -6.08 -2.22 0.35
C TRP A 76 -6.35 -3.73 0.41
N PRO A 77 -6.46 -4.30 1.62
CA PRO A 77 -6.77 -5.71 1.80
C PRO A 77 -8.26 -5.98 1.54
N ALA A 78 -8.58 -7.14 0.96
CA ALA A 78 -9.96 -7.57 0.84
C ALA A 78 -10.56 -7.84 2.21
N PRO A 79 -11.73 -7.28 2.52
CA PRO A 79 -12.51 -7.67 3.69
C PRO A 79 -13.05 -9.10 3.52
N SER A 80 -13.51 -9.72 4.62
CA SER A 80 -14.13 -11.05 4.57
C SER A 80 -15.39 -11.09 3.70
N ALA A 81 -16.09 -9.96 3.55
CA ALA A 81 -17.25 -9.79 2.67
C ALA A 81 -17.07 -8.52 1.79
N PRO A 82 -16.38 -8.63 0.64
CA PRO A 82 -16.16 -7.51 -0.26
C PRO A 82 -17.49 -6.93 -0.77
N GLN A 83 -17.59 -5.61 -0.79
CA GLN A 83 -18.73 -4.86 -1.29
C GLN A 83 -18.29 -3.82 -2.33
N ARG A 84 -19.24 -3.35 -3.12
CA ARG A 84 -19.00 -2.22 -4.02
C ARG A 84 -18.74 -0.95 -3.21
N LEU A 85 -17.82 -0.14 -3.72
CA LEU A 85 -17.51 1.15 -3.14
C LEU A 85 -18.62 2.18 -3.41
N PRO A 86 -18.85 3.12 -2.50
CA PRO A 86 -19.66 4.30 -2.77
C PRO A 86 -18.94 5.26 -3.73
N ASP A 87 -19.68 6.07 -4.47
CA ASP A 87 -19.16 7.00 -5.49
C ASP A 87 -18.08 7.95 -4.92
N ALA A 88 -18.22 8.37 -3.68
CA ALA A 88 -17.24 9.22 -3.01
C ALA A 88 -15.87 8.53 -2.86
N ALA A 89 -15.85 7.21 -2.58
CA ALA A 89 -14.62 6.44 -2.50
C ALA A 89 -13.99 6.27 -3.88
N LEU A 90 -14.81 6.00 -4.91
CA LEU A 90 -14.34 5.90 -6.30
C LEU A 90 -13.65 7.20 -6.73
N ALA A 91 -14.30 8.35 -6.54
CA ALA A 91 -13.74 9.66 -6.89
C ALA A 91 -12.44 9.98 -6.13
N ASN A 92 -12.30 9.53 -4.87
CA ASN A 92 -11.09 9.71 -4.10
C ASN A 92 -9.94 8.82 -4.60
N ILE A 93 -10.24 7.56 -4.97
CA ILE A 93 -9.25 6.65 -5.56
C ILE A 93 -8.75 7.22 -6.90
N ASP A 94 -9.66 7.63 -7.80
CA ASP A 94 -9.29 8.20 -9.10
C ASP A 94 -8.38 9.41 -8.93
N ARG A 95 -8.72 10.29 -7.98
CA ARG A 95 -7.88 11.46 -7.67
C ARG A 95 -6.51 11.05 -7.11
N HIS A 96 -6.47 10.06 -6.22
CA HIS A 96 -5.22 9.54 -5.64
C HIS A 96 -4.30 9.00 -6.74
N LEU A 97 -4.83 8.20 -7.66
CA LEU A 97 -4.07 7.65 -8.78
C LEU A 97 -3.62 8.75 -9.75
N ALA A 98 -4.47 9.75 -10.02
CA ALA A 98 -4.15 10.86 -10.92
C ALA A 98 -2.99 11.75 -10.43
N ILE A 99 -2.77 11.83 -9.12
CA ILE A 99 -1.65 12.59 -8.52
C ILE A 99 -0.39 11.74 -8.28
N GLY A 100 -0.35 10.50 -8.78
CA GLY A 100 0.80 9.61 -8.65
C GLY A 100 0.83 8.77 -7.38
N GLY A 101 -0.30 8.63 -6.69
CA GLY A 101 -0.43 7.70 -5.56
C GLY A 101 -0.37 6.24 -6.03
N LEU A 102 0.17 5.37 -5.19
CA LEU A 102 0.28 3.94 -5.43
C LEU A 102 -0.75 3.17 -4.62
N LEU A 103 -1.50 2.29 -5.28
CA LEU A 103 -2.53 1.44 -4.69
C LEU A 103 -2.13 -0.03 -4.83
N LEU A 104 -1.93 -0.72 -3.71
CA LEU A 104 -1.73 -2.17 -3.65
C LEU A 104 -3.01 -2.84 -3.15
N VAL A 105 -3.73 -3.48 -4.05
CA VAL A 105 -4.95 -4.26 -3.74
C VAL A 105 -4.54 -5.71 -3.45
N ASP A 106 -4.84 -6.18 -2.25
CA ASP A 106 -4.56 -7.54 -1.81
C ASP A 106 -5.87 -8.31 -1.65
N THR A 107 -6.16 -9.20 -2.58
CA THR A 107 -7.40 -9.98 -2.53
C THR A 107 -7.36 -11.05 -1.44
N ARG A 108 -6.17 -11.39 -0.95
CA ARG A 108 -5.94 -12.40 0.09
C ARG A 108 -6.54 -13.79 -0.27
N ASP A 109 -6.78 -13.99 -1.55
CA ASP A 109 -7.36 -15.23 -2.12
C ASP A 109 -6.29 -15.94 -2.94
N ALA A 110 -5.51 -16.78 -2.29
CA ALA A 110 -4.42 -17.54 -2.90
C ALA A 110 -4.87 -18.46 -4.05
N SER A 111 -6.17 -18.75 -4.16
CA SER A 111 -6.75 -19.56 -5.26
C SER A 111 -7.25 -18.72 -6.43
N GLY A 112 -7.45 -17.42 -6.22
CA GLY A 112 -8.03 -16.51 -7.22
C GLY A 112 -7.00 -15.80 -8.11
N GLY A 113 -5.70 -15.95 -7.86
CA GLY A 113 -4.65 -15.32 -8.64
C GLY A 113 -4.75 -13.79 -8.69
N GLY A 114 -5.31 -13.15 -7.66
CA GLY A 114 -5.50 -11.71 -7.57
C GLY A 114 -6.62 -11.15 -8.46
N ARG A 115 -7.25 -11.96 -9.31
CA ARG A 115 -8.32 -11.55 -10.24
C ARG A 115 -9.65 -12.24 -9.98
N GLY A 116 -9.80 -12.89 -8.84
CA GLY A 116 -11.01 -13.58 -8.43
C GLY A 116 -12.17 -12.62 -8.11
N ARG A 117 -13.26 -13.22 -7.64
CA ARG A 117 -14.49 -12.46 -7.28
C ARG A 117 -14.25 -11.32 -6.27
N PRO A 118 -13.36 -11.47 -5.26
CA PRO A 118 -13.06 -10.34 -4.36
C PRO A 118 -12.53 -9.12 -5.10
N ALA A 119 -11.55 -9.28 -6.01
CA ALA A 119 -11.02 -8.19 -6.81
C ALA A 119 -12.09 -7.52 -7.67
N GLN A 120 -12.94 -8.31 -8.34
CA GLN A 120 -14.01 -7.80 -9.19
C GLN A 120 -15.01 -6.94 -8.40
N LEU A 121 -15.34 -7.32 -7.17
CA LEU A 121 -16.24 -6.56 -6.31
C LEU A 121 -15.59 -5.29 -5.74
N MET A 122 -14.35 -5.39 -5.27
CA MET A 122 -13.62 -4.26 -4.70
C MET A 122 -13.36 -3.19 -5.75
N LEU A 123 -12.96 -3.59 -6.96
CA LEU A 123 -12.60 -2.67 -8.03
C LEU A 123 -13.78 -2.27 -8.93
N ALA A 124 -14.99 -2.73 -8.61
CA ALA A 124 -16.17 -2.38 -9.38
C ALA A 124 -16.43 -0.87 -9.37
N GLY A 125 -16.22 -0.22 -10.51
CA GLY A 125 -16.35 1.22 -10.69
C GLY A 125 -15.04 2.01 -10.59
N VAL A 126 -13.93 1.39 -10.18
CA VAL A 126 -12.60 1.97 -10.29
C VAL A 126 -12.15 1.89 -11.75
N ASP A 127 -11.59 2.96 -12.29
CA ASP A 127 -10.99 2.97 -13.63
C ASP A 127 -9.62 2.26 -13.57
N VAL A 128 -9.67 0.93 -13.67
CA VAL A 128 -8.48 0.08 -13.64
C VAL A 128 -7.94 -0.03 -15.08
N PRO A 129 -6.72 0.46 -15.33
CA PRO A 129 -6.10 0.34 -16.65
C PRO A 129 -5.82 -1.12 -17.00
N PRO A 130 -5.47 -1.42 -18.27
CA PRO A 130 -5.00 -2.75 -18.64
C PRO A 130 -3.89 -3.23 -17.73
N LEU A 131 -4.00 -4.47 -17.24
CA LEU A 131 -3.04 -5.07 -16.30
C LEU A 131 -2.23 -6.15 -17.02
N GLN A 132 -0.93 -6.19 -16.71
CA GLN A 132 -0.06 -7.30 -17.05
C GLN A 132 0.41 -8.04 -15.80
N GLN A 133 0.66 -9.33 -15.92
CA GLN A 133 1.24 -10.10 -14.82
C GLN A 133 2.69 -9.65 -14.60
N VAL A 134 3.02 -9.36 -13.36
CA VAL A 134 4.39 -9.03 -12.97
C VAL A 134 5.23 -10.31 -12.97
N THR A 135 6.19 -10.37 -13.86
CA THR A 135 7.17 -11.47 -13.98
C THR A 135 8.51 -11.03 -13.41
N THR A 136 9.50 -11.94 -13.40
CA THR A 136 10.88 -11.63 -12.99
C THR A 136 11.56 -10.58 -13.89
N GLU A 137 11.01 -10.34 -15.10
CA GLU A 137 11.50 -9.34 -16.03
C GLU A 137 10.94 -7.94 -15.79
N HIS A 138 9.88 -7.85 -14.99
CA HIS A 138 9.22 -6.57 -14.68
C HIS A 138 10.15 -5.67 -13.84
N VAL A 139 10.10 -4.35 -14.06
CA VAL A 139 10.95 -3.37 -13.37
C VAL A 139 10.85 -3.49 -11.84
N VAL A 140 9.66 -3.72 -11.30
CA VAL A 140 9.43 -3.90 -9.85
C VAL A 140 10.20 -5.09 -9.28
N ALA A 141 10.32 -6.19 -10.06
CA ALA A 141 11.05 -7.36 -9.63
C ALA A 141 12.58 -7.18 -9.69
N ARG A 142 13.07 -6.12 -10.35
CA ARG A 142 14.48 -5.85 -10.59
C ARG A 142 15.00 -4.58 -9.93
N ALA A 143 14.13 -3.75 -9.35
CA ALA A 143 14.49 -2.42 -8.88
C ALA A 143 15.57 -2.42 -7.79
N PHE A 144 15.56 -3.41 -6.90
CA PHE A 144 16.55 -3.54 -5.81
C PHE A 144 17.22 -4.92 -5.75
N TYR A 145 16.49 -6.00 -6.04
CA TYR A 145 16.96 -7.38 -6.05
C TYR A 145 16.28 -8.14 -7.18
N LEU A 146 16.98 -9.12 -7.76
CA LEU A 146 16.38 -10.10 -8.65
C LEU A 146 15.45 -11.01 -7.82
N MET A 147 14.18 -10.64 -7.74
CA MET A 147 13.19 -11.48 -7.08
C MET A 147 12.79 -12.63 -8.00
N ARG A 148 12.96 -13.84 -7.54
CA ARG A 148 12.53 -15.06 -8.27
C ARG A 148 11.07 -15.40 -8.05
N SER A 149 10.51 -14.90 -6.97
CA SER A 149 9.09 -15.02 -6.61
C SER A 149 8.68 -13.80 -5.78
N PHE A 150 7.41 -13.45 -5.80
CA PHE A 150 6.91 -12.38 -4.93
C PHE A 150 6.69 -12.94 -3.53
N PRO A 151 7.24 -12.27 -2.50
CA PRO A 151 6.99 -12.68 -1.13
C PRO A 151 5.51 -12.50 -0.82
N GLY A 152 4.91 -13.52 -0.27
CA GLY A 152 3.54 -13.55 0.19
C GLY A 152 3.44 -14.65 1.23
N ARG A 153 2.29 -14.80 1.86
CA ARG A 153 2.05 -15.87 2.84
C ARG A 153 2.15 -17.26 2.21
N THR A 154 1.98 -17.35 0.89
CA THR A 154 2.11 -18.59 0.12
C THR A 154 3.17 -18.42 -0.96
N GLN A 155 3.81 -19.54 -1.37
CA GLN A 155 4.87 -19.53 -2.39
C GLN A 155 4.36 -19.26 -3.82
N SER A 156 3.05 -19.28 -4.05
CA SER A 156 2.43 -19.09 -5.37
C SER A 156 1.67 -17.77 -5.48
N THR A 157 2.27 -16.69 -4.97
CA THR A 157 1.66 -15.36 -5.03
C THR A 157 1.69 -14.82 -6.44
N THR A 158 0.54 -14.37 -6.92
CA THR A 158 0.40 -13.70 -8.21
C THR A 158 0.26 -12.20 -8.00
N LEU A 159 0.99 -11.42 -8.79
CA LEU A 159 0.93 -9.97 -8.79
C LEU A 159 0.66 -9.46 -10.21
N TRP A 160 -0.27 -8.54 -10.34
CA TRP A 160 -0.61 -7.82 -11.56
C TRP A 160 -0.28 -6.35 -11.36
N ALA A 161 0.24 -5.71 -12.37
CA ALA A 161 0.51 -4.29 -12.39
C ALA A 161 -0.09 -3.65 -13.64
N GLU A 162 -0.29 -2.35 -13.61
CA GLU A 162 -0.65 -1.57 -14.78
C GLU A 162 0.35 -1.83 -15.92
N ASP A 163 -0.19 -2.04 -17.14
CA ASP A 163 0.64 -2.23 -18.33
C ASP A 163 1.51 -0.99 -18.59
N ALA A 164 2.77 -1.21 -18.95
CA ALA A 164 3.74 -0.13 -19.17
C ALA A 164 3.29 0.85 -20.28
N ALA A 165 2.53 0.39 -21.27
CA ALA A 165 1.98 1.26 -22.31
C ALA A 165 0.83 2.15 -21.76
N ALA A 166 0.03 1.63 -20.84
CA ALA A 166 -0.99 2.41 -20.15
C ALA A 166 -0.37 3.39 -19.13
N ALA A 167 0.71 2.97 -18.44
CA ALA A 167 1.43 3.79 -17.48
C ALA A 167 2.15 5.00 -18.09
N GLN A 168 2.43 5.00 -19.40
CA GLN A 168 3.07 6.13 -20.10
C GLN A 168 2.31 7.45 -19.94
N SER A 169 1.00 7.40 -19.76
CA SER A 169 0.20 8.61 -19.46
C SER A 169 0.47 9.22 -18.09
N ARG A 170 1.20 8.48 -17.21
CA ARG A 170 1.54 8.83 -15.83
C ARG A 170 3.04 8.64 -15.53
N ASP A 171 3.90 9.15 -16.40
CA ASP A 171 5.37 9.11 -16.26
C ASP A 171 5.97 7.69 -16.25
N GLY A 172 5.27 6.70 -16.77
CA GLY A 172 5.76 5.33 -16.90
C GLY A 172 5.78 4.53 -15.60
N VAL A 173 5.17 5.03 -14.53
CA VAL A 173 5.08 4.35 -13.24
C VAL A 173 3.71 3.71 -13.07
N ALA A 174 3.69 2.39 -12.82
CA ALA A 174 2.45 1.69 -12.48
C ALA A 174 1.89 2.21 -11.16
N ALA A 175 0.64 2.67 -11.17
CA ALA A 175 -0.03 3.21 -9.99
C ALA A 175 -0.89 2.17 -9.26
N ILE A 176 -1.29 1.08 -9.95
CA ILE A 176 -2.14 0.03 -9.40
C ILE A 176 -1.41 -1.31 -9.45
N PHE A 177 -1.38 -1.97 -8.31
CA PHE A 177 -0.96 -3.37 -8.17
C PHE A 177 -2.10 -4.18 -7.56
N ILE A 178 -2.33 -5.38 -8.11
CA ILE A 178 -3.38 -6.28 -7.64
C ILE A 178 -2.80 -7.67 -7.49
N GLY A 179 -3.03 -8.30 -6.35
CA GLY A 179 -2.57 -9.66 -6.16
C GLY A 179 -3.24 -10.37 -4.98
N ASP A 180 -2.71 -11.54 -4.63
CA ASP A 180 -3.31 -12.49 -3.69
C ASP A 180 -2.37 -12.89 -2.55
N GLY A 181 -1.35 -12.09 -2.29
CA GLY A 181 -0.22 -12.46 -1.43
C GLY A 181 -0.50 -12.54 0.06
N ASP A 182 -1.60 -11.99 0.56
CA ASP A 182 -1.81 -11.74 1.99
C ASP A 182 -0.55 -11.09 2.60
N TRP A 183 -0.09 -10.02 1.92
CA TRP A 183 1.22 -9.41 2.18
C TRP A 183 1.36 -8.87 3.58
N ALA A 184 0.30 -8.30 4.16
CA ALA A 184 0.37 -7.82 5.53
C ALA A 184 0.71 -8.94 6.52
N SER A 185 0.16 -10.14 6.31
CA SER A 185 0.49 -11.31 7.11
C SER A 185 1.92 -11.78 6.89
N ALA A 186 2.42 -11.70 5.65
CA ALA A 186 3.80 -12.05 5.33
C ALA A 186 4.78 -11.07 5.98
N TRP A 187 4.54 -9.76 5.85
CA TRP A 187 5.40 -8.74 6.46
C TRP A 187 5.42 -8.82 7.98
N ALA A 188 4.27 -9.05 8.62
CA ALA A 188 4.21 -9.21 10.07
C ALA A 188 4.92 -10.48 10.57
N GLY A 189 5.01 -11.52 9.75
CA GLY A 189 5.66 -12.79 10.11
C GLY A 189 7.17 -12.80 9.91
N GLU A 190 7.72 -11.98 9.03
CA GLU A 190 9.17 -11.93 8.77
C GLU A 190 9.97 -11.25 9.89
N LEU A 191 9.30 -10.53 10.79
CA LEU A 191 9.95 -9.80 11.90
C LEU A 191 9.78 -10.49 13.26
N ASN A 192 9.12 -11.64 13.34
CA ASN A 192 9.04 -12.50 14.50
C ASN A 192 9.92 -13.74 14.29
#